data_3b78aa2fd3d7e2fc06f49e7bbd73c3e7
#
_entry.id   3b78aa2fd3d7e2fc06f49e7bbd73c3e7
#
_cell.length_a   1.000
_cell.length_b   1.000
_cell.length_c   1.000
_cell.angle_alpha   90.00
_cell.angle_beta   90.00
_cell.angle_gamma   90.00
#
_symmetry.space_group_name_H-M   'P 1'
#
loop_
_entity.id
_entity.type
_entity.pdbx_description
1 polymer ?
#
loop_
_entity_poly.entity_id
_entity_poly.type
_entity_poly.pdbx_seq_one_letter_code
_entity_poly.pdbx_strand_id
1 'polypeptide(L)'
;MTAELVIDVHDLQKRYGERKVVDGLTLAVTAGEICGFLGANGSGKTTTIRMLCGLIKTDGGGGTCLGLDITKAAPQIRLQIGYMTQRFSFYEDLTVGENLYFVASVYELADRREAVRAIIERMGLEDRVDQLAGELSGGWKQRLALAACVLHKPKLLLLDEPTAGVDAKARREFWDLLHDMAGEGLTVLVSTHYMDEAQRCGRIVYLSDGKIVVQGTPDEVAHGSGLVTYTATGPDADAAARKLRNMPGVEAAAVFGSSVHIAGMDRAALEKAIASPEGGGGLKWHEVAPELEDVFIHLLSKPAKAAS
;
A
#
# COMPACT_ATOMS: atom_id res chain seq x y z
N MET A 1 -1.64 14.28 24.62
CA MET A 1 -0.46 14.64 23.80
C MET A 1 -0.93 14.55 22.36
N THR A 2 -0.80 15.63 21.57
CA THR A 2 -1.07 15.58 20.13
C THR A 2 -0.03 14.67 19.49
N ALA A 3 -0.49 13.65 18.73
CA ALA A 3 0.41 12.76 18.02
C ALA A 3 1.29 13.57 17.04
N GLU A 4 2.59 13.29 17.01
CA GLU A 4 3.53 13.94 16.10
C GLU A 4 3.24 13.50 14.65
N LEU A 5 3.03 14.47 13.74
CA LEU A 5 2.85 14.21 12.32
C LEU A 5 4.22 14.17 11.64
N VAL A 6 4.50 13.04 11.00
CA VAL A 6 5.71 12.83 10.18
C VAL A 6 5.51 13.30 8.75
N ILE A 7 4.29 13.14 8.23
CA ILE A 7 3.85 13.73 6.96
C ILE A 7 2.63 14.58 7.26
N ASP A 8 2.65 15.84 6.82
CA ASP A 8 1.54 16.78 6.93
C ASP A 8 1.53 17.66 5.68
N VAL A 9 0.77 17.23 4.68
CA VAL A 9 0.71 17.89 3.37
C VAL A 9 -0.71 18.20 2.97
N HIS A 10 -0.90 19.35 2.31
CA HIS A 10 -2.20 19.89 1.96
C HIS A 10 -2.26 20.28 0.50
N ASP A 11 -3.38 19.93 -0.13
CA ASP A 11 -3.73 20.33 -1.51
C ASP A 11 -2.64 20.04 -2.53
N LEU A 12 -1.90 18.92 -2.37
CA LEU A 12 -0.85 18.56 -3.31
C LEU A 12 -1.41 18.35 -4.71
N GLN A 13 -0.72 18.95 -5.69
CA GLN A 13 -1.11 18.86 -7.08
C GLN A 13 0.09 18.48 -7.94
N LYS A 14 -0.15 17.60 -8.93
CA LYS A 14 0.84 17.25 -9.95
C LYS A 14 0.19 16.96 -11.28
N ARG A 15 0.75 17.58 -12.32
CA ARG A 15 0.30 17.41 -13.70
C ARG A 15 1.45 16.90 -14.59
N TYR A 16 1.09 16.10 -15.57
CA TYR A 16 1.97 15.72 -16.67
C TYR A 16 1.21 16.02 -17.98
N GLY A 17 1.63 17.07 -18.66
CA GLY A 17 0.86 17.64 -19.75
C GLY A 17 -0.52 18.10 -19.26
N GLU A 18 -1.58 17.65 -19.91
CA GLU A 18 -2.96 17.99 -19.55
C GLU A 18 -3.51 17.12 -18.42
N ARG A 19 -2.88 15.97 -18.13
CA ARG A 19 -3.37 15.03 -17.12
C ARG A 19 -2.98 15.48 -15.72
N LYS A 20 -3.97 15.69 -14.85
CA LYS A 20 -3.76 15.81 -13.41
C LYS A 20 -3.60 14.40 -12.83
N VAL A 21 -2.42 14.09 -12.30
CA VAL A 21 -2.10 12.80 -11.71
C VAL A 21 -2.30 12.82 -10.19
N VAL A 22 -2.09 13.97 -9.56
CA VAL A 22 -2.45 14.25 -8.17
C VAL A 22 -3.25 15.56 -8.18
N ASP A 23 -4.43 15.56 -7.56
CA ASP A 23 -5.40 16.65 -7.64
C ASP A 23 -6.00 16.98 -6.26
N GLY A 24 -5.33 17.87 -5.52
CA GLY A 24 -5.80 18.34 -4.22
C GLY A 24 -5.61 17.33 -3.09
N LEU A 25 -4.52 16.55 -3.11
CA LEU A 25 -4.27 15.51 -2.12
C LEU A 25 -3.83 16.13 -0.79
N THR A 26 -4.58 15.82 0.28
CA THR A 26 -4.23 16.18 1.66
C THR A 26 -4.00 14.91 2.48
N LEU A 27 -2.79 14.75 3.03
CA LEU A 27 -2.36 13.54 3.73
C LEU A 27 -1.64 13.89 5.01
N ALA A 28 -2.05 13.25 6.11
CA ALA A 28 -1.37 13.29 7.39
C ALA A 28 -0.99 11.86 7.81
N VAL A 29 0.27 11.65 8.21
CA VAL A 29 0.78 10.37 8.72
C VAL A 29 1.46 10.61 10.06
N THR A 30 1.10 9.80 11.05
CA THR A 30 1.56 9.90 12.42
C THR A 30 2.87 9.12 12.62
N ALA A 31 3.70 9.57 13.56
CA ALA A 31 4.94 8.89 13.93
C ALA A 31 4.67 7.45 14.41
N GLY A 32 5.48 6.49 13.94
CA GLY A 32 5.44 5.08 14.37
C GLY A 32 4.30 4.25 13.76
N GLU A 33 3.48 4.82 12.85
CA GLU A 33 2.44 4.02 12.17
C GLU A 33 2.92 3.42 10.85
N ILE A 34 2.30 2.31 10.46
CA ILE A 34 2.35 1.79 9.09
C ILE A 34 1.09 2.27 8.37
N CYS A 35 1.25 3.21 7.43
CA CYS A 35 0.17 3.74 6.62
C CYS A 35 0.18 3.09 5.23
N GLY A 36 -0.88 2.39 4.89
CA GLY A 36 -1.11 1.80 3.57
C GLY A 36 -1.66 2.84 2.59
N PHE A 37 -0.97 3.05 1.49
CA PHE A 37 -1.36 3.98 0.42
C PHE A 37 -1.87 3.19 -0.78
N LEU A 38 -3.18 3.00 -0.85
CA LEU A 38 -3.86 2.08 -1.74
C LEU A 38 -4.43 2.76 -2.98
N GLY A 39 -4.66 1.99 -4.02
CA GLY A 39 -5.29 2.46 -5.25
C GLY A 39 -4.83 1.70 -6.47
N ALA A 40 -5.60 1.80 -7.57
CA ALA A 40 -5.26 1.18 -8.84
C ALA A 40 -3.97 1.75 -9.44
N ASN A 41 -3.42 1.05 -10.43
CA ASN A 41 -2.28 1.56 -11.19
C ASN A 41 -2.64 2.88 -11.89
N GLY A 42 -1.79 3.89 -11.74
CA GLY A 42 -2.02 5.22 -12.28
C GLY A 42 -2.90 6.14 -11.43
N SER A 43 -3.30 5.74 -10.21
CA SER A 43 -4.07 6.57 -9.28
C SER A 43 -3.29 7.73 -8.65
N GLY A 44 -1.95 7.77 -8.80
CA GLY A 44 -1.11 8.85 -8.28
C GLY A 44 -0.18 8.46 -7.11
N LYS A 45 -0.20 7.20 -6.63
CA LYS A 45 0.61 6.71 -5.49
C LYS A 45 2.09 7.03 -5.63
N THR A 46 2.75 6.47 -6.65
CA THR A 46 4.17 6.69 -6.93
C THR A 46 4.52 8.18 -7.08
N THR A 47 3.65 8.95 -7.74
CA THR A 47 3.85 10.40 -7.93
C THR A 47 3.82 11.12 -6.59
N THR A 48 2.87 10.79 -5.73
CA THR A 48 2.77 11.38 -4.38
C THR A 48 4.00 11.02 -3.53
N ILE A 49 4.39 9.73 -3.49
CA ILE A 49 5.59 9.29 -2.78
C ILE A 49 6.83 10.08 -3.26
N ARG A 50 7.00 10.24 -4.58
CA ARG A 50 8.14 10.99 -5.12
C ARG A 50 8.12 12.48 -4.80
N MET A 51 6.94 13.10 -4.66
CA MET A 51 6.83 14.48 -4.15
C MET A 51 7.25 14.56 -2.70
N LEU A 52 6.81 13.62 -1.85
CA LEU A 52 7.20 13.55 -0.43
C LEU A 52 8.71 13.34 -0.25
N CYS A 53 9.35 12.53 -1.12
CA CYS A 53 10.80 12.36 -1.16
C CYS A 53 11.56 13.59 -1.67
N GLY A 54 10.87 14.61 -2.20
CA GLY A 54 11.52 15.71 -2.89
C GLY A 54 12.26 15.30 -4.17
N LEU A 55 11.85 14.19 -4.81
CA LEU A 55 12.40 13.73 -6.09
C LEU A 55 11.74 14.44 -7.27
N ILE A 56 10.49 14.86 -7.12
CA ILE A 56 9.76 15.70 -8.09
C ILE A 56 9.10 16.86 -7.35
N LYS A 57 9.02 18.00 -8.03
CA LYS A 57 8.34 19.19 -7.49
C LYS A 57 6.84 19.04 -7.63
N THR A 58 6.10 19.48 -6.61
CA THR A 58 4.66 19.73 -6.70
C THR A 58 4.37 20.92 -7.62
N ASP A 59 3.22 20.90 -8.29
CA ASP A 59 2.73 22.02 -9.11
C ASP A 59 1.76 22.91 -8.31
N GLY A 60 1.29 22.45 -7.15
CA GLY A 60 0.45 23.20 -6.21
C GLY A 60 0.40 22.50 -4.86
N GLY A 61 -0.11 23.21 -3.86
CA GLY A 61 -0.11 22.75 -2.47
C GLY A 61 1.28 22.73 -1.85
N GLY A 62 1.38 22.12 -0.67
CA GLY A 62 2.63 22.04 0.09
C GLY A 62 2.44 21.35 1.42
N GLY A 63 3.40 21.56 2.33
CA GLY A 63 3.38 20.98 3.66
C GLY A 63 4.74 20.48 4.07
N THR A 64 4.77 19.59 5.05
CA THR A 64 6.00 19.09 5.65
C THR A 64 6.13 17.59 5.58
N CYS A 65 7.37 17.13 5.46
CA CYS A 65 7.79 15.76 5.66
C CYS A 65 8.92 15.79 6.70
N LEU A 66 8.75 15.06 7.82
CA LEU A 66 9.67 15.14 8.98
C LEU A 66 9.86 16.57 9.51
N GLY A 67 8.79 17.39 9.49
CA GLY A 67 8.83 18.78 9.88
C GLY A 67 9.53 19.72 8.89
N LEU A 68 10.05 19.20 7.77
CA LEU A 68 10.75 19.93 6.72
C LEU A 68 9.82 20.24 5.53
N ASP A 69 9.86 21.46 5.03
CA ASP A 69 9.07 21.89 3.86
C ASP A 69 9.46 21.08 2.61
N ILE A 70 8.50 20.33 2.04
CA ILE A 70 8.72 19.43 0.89
C ILE A 70 9.16 20.17 -0.38
N THR A 71 8.92 21.49 -0.47
CA THR A 71 9.25 22.30 -1.63
C THR A 71 10.64 22.92 -1.55
N LYS A 72 11.16 23.12 -0.33
CA LYS A 72 12.39 23.87 -0.08
C LYS A 72 13.53 23.01 0.49
N ALA A 73 13.18 21.95 1.23
CA ALA A 73 14.16 21.17 2.01
C ALA A 73 14.35 19.74 1.46
N ALA A 74 14.14 19.52 0.15
CA ALA A 74 14.26 18.23 -0.47
C ALA A 74 15.59 17.47 -0.20
N PRO A 75 16.78 18.12 -0.21
CA PRO A 75 18.03 17.42 0.13
C PRO A 75 18.05 16.91 1.58
N GLN A 76 17.57 17.72 2.54
CA GLN A 76 17.53 17.38 3.96
C GLN A 76 16.51 16.26 4.24
N ILE A 77 15.37 16.25 3.54
CA ILE A 77 14.39 15.18 3.61
C ILE A 77 15.00 13.86 3.16
N ARG A 78 15.67 13.83 1.99
CA ARG A 78 16.30 12.63 1.44
C ARG A 78 17.33 11.98 2.35
N LEU A 79 18.00 12.74 3.19
CA LEU A 79 18.96 12.20 4.16
C LEU A 79 18.29 11.51 5.36
N GLN A 80 17.00 11.76 5.59
CA GLN A 80 16.27 11.25 6.75
C GLN A 80 15.20 10.20 6.39
N ILE A 81 15.00 9.92 5.10
CA ILE A 81 14.04 8.94 4.62
C ILE A 81 14.75 7.75 3.96
N GLY A 82 14.16 6.57 4.06
CA GLY A 82 14.44 5.45 3.17
C GLY A 82 13.40 5.41 2.05
N TYR A 83 13.82 5.36 0.81
CA TYR A 83 12.91 5.24 -0.33
C TYR A 83 13.20 3.98 -1.13
N MET A 84 12.22 3.10 -1.18
CA MET A 84 12.28 1.87 -1.97
C MET A 84 11.41 2.02 -3.21
N THR A 85 12.02 1.89 -4.38
CA THR A 85 11.34 1.97 -5.68
C THR A 85 10.69 0.64 -6.03
N GLN A 86 9.64 0.66 -6.84
CA GLN A 86 8.95 -0.53 -7.33
C GLN A 86 9.90 -1.50 -8.06
N ARG A 87 10.85 -0.96 -8.84
CA ARG A 87 11.83 -1.78 -9.54
C ARG A 87 13.11 -1.89 -8.73
N PHE A 88 13.69 -3.09 -8.71
CA PHE A 88 15.02 -3.30 -8.16
C PHE A 88 16.02 -2.38 -8.87
N SER A 89 16.75 -1.57 -8.09
CA SER A 89 17.60 -0.50 -8.61
C SER A 89 19.06 -0.57 -8.14
N PHE A 90 19.46 -1.73 -7.62
CA PHE A 90 20.84 -1.96 -7.17
C PHE A 90 21.69 -2.57 -8.31
N TYR A 91 23.00 -2.52 -8.13
CA TYR A 91 23.95 -3.04 -9.10
C TYR A 91 23.94 -4.58 -9.09
N GLU A 92 23.48 -5.17 -10.19
CA GLU A 92 23.30 -6.60 -10.29
C GLU A 92 24.63 -7.36 -10.39
N ASP A 93 25.69 -6.70 -10.83
CA ASP A 93 27.08 -7.17 -10.93
C ASP A 93 27.91 -6.98 -9.66
N LEU A 94 27.34 -6.37 -8.64
CA LEU A 94 27.92 -6.30 -7.30
C LEU A 94 27.28 -7.33 -6.36
N THR A 95 28.03 -7.77 -5.37
CA THR A 95 27.51 -8.61 -4.30
C THR A 95 26.54 -7.86 -3.38
N VAL A 96 25.82 -8.59 -2.54
CA VAL A 96 24.96 -8.02 -1.49
C VAL A 96 25.79 -7.08 -0.60
N GLY A 97 26.96 -7.54 -0.13
CA GLY A 97 27.84 -6.75 0.73
C GLY A 97 28.36 -5.50 0.05
N GLU A 98 28.77 -5.59 -1.22
CA GLU A 98 29.27 -4.43 -1.99
C GLU A 98 28.18 -3.39 -2.25
N ASN A 99 26.95 -3.82 -2.58
CA ASN A 99 25.81 -2.92 -2.72
C ASN A 99 25.54 -2.16 -1.42
N LEU A 100 25.49 -2.84 -0.28
CA LEU A 100 25.26 -2.19 1.02
C LEU A 100 26.43 -1.27 1.40
N TYR A 101 27.67 -1.67 1.13
CA TYR A 101 28.82 -0.81 1.37
C TYR A 101 28.82 0.45 0.49
N PHE A 102 28.38 0.32 -0.77
CA PHE A 102 28.18 1.46 -1.65
C PHE A 102 27.16 2.44 -1.07
N VAL A 103 25.99 1.95 -0.61
CA VAL A 103 24.95 2.78 0.01
C VAL A 103 25.49 3.45 1.28
N ALA A 104 26.20 2.71 2.16
CA ALA A 104 26.83 3.27 3.35
C ALA A 104 27.82 4.40 3.01
N SER A 105 28.48 4.29 1.85
CA SER A 105 29.40 5.31 1.36
C SER A 105 28.68 6.56 0.85
N VAL A 106 27.57 6.39 0.14
CA VAL A 106 26.73 7.51 -0.35
C VAL A 106 26.13 8.32 0.80
N TYR A 107 25.73 7.64 1.89
CA TYR A 107 25.23 8.31 3.10
C TYR A 107 26.35 8.76 4.06
N GLU A 108 27.61 8.61 3.68
CA GLU A 108 28.79 9.04 4.45
C GLU A 108 28.82 8.51 5.90
N LEU A 109 28.35 7.26 6.10
CA LEU A 109 28.32 6.67 7.44
C LEU A 109 29.71 6.58 8.03
N ALA A 110 29.87 6.95 9.31
CA ALA A 110 31.17 7.02 9.98
C ALA A 110 31.84 5.64 10.10
N ASP A 111 31.08 4.61 10.50
CA ASP A 111 31.53 3.23 10.56
C ASP A 111 30.76 2.34 9.58
N ARG A 112 31.14 2.44 8.29
CA ARG A 112 30.44 1.75 7.19
C ARG A 112 30.47 0.23 7.35
N ARG A 113 31.61 -0.33 7.81
CA ARG A 113 31.77 -1.78 7.95
C ARG A 113 30.86 -2.34 9.03
N GLU A 114 30.80 -1.67 10.16
CA GLU A 114 29.93 -2.05 11.28
C GLU A 114 28.45 -1.88 10.91
N ALA A 115 28.07 -0.76 10.29
CA ALA A 115 26.71 -0.52 9.83
C ALA A 115 26.25 -1.60 8.81
N VAL A 116 27.11 -1.96 7.86
CA VAL A 116 26.81 -3.02 6.87
C VAL A 116 26.71 -4.39 7.54
N ARG A 117 27.61 -4.72 8.49
CA ARG A 117 27.53 -5.98 9.23
C ARG A 117 26.21 -6.08 10.01
N ALA A 118 25.88 -5.06 10.76
CA ALA A 118 24.67 -5.04 11.58
C ALA A 118 23.39 -5.13 10.75
N ILE A 119 23.33 -4.50 9.57
CA ILE A 119 22.15 -4.61 8.71
C ILE A 119 22.06 -5.97 8.00
N ILE A 120 23.17 -6.59 7.64
CA ILE A 120 23.22 -7.95 7.08
C ILE A 120 22.63 -8.94 8.10
N GLU A 121 23.08 -8.89 9.35
CA GLU A 121 22.59 -9.72 10.45
C GLU A 121 21.10 -9.47 10.69
N ARG A 122 20.67 -8.21 10.81
CA ARG A 122 19.28 -7.86 11.02
C ARG A 122 18.35 -8.37 9.93
N MET A 123 18.83 -8.41 8.69
CA MET A 123 18.05 -8.83 7.52
C MET A 123 18.19 -10.31 7.18
N GLY A 124 19.00 -11.07 7.94
CA GLY A 124 19.26 -12.49 7.65
C GLY A 124 19.91 -12.70 6.29
N LEU A 125 20.89 -11.85 5.94
CA LEU A 125 21.61 -11.88 4.66
C LEU A 125 23.02 -12.47 4.76
N GLU A 126 23.41 -13.05 5.93
CA GLU A 126 24.76 -13.52 6.23
C GLU A 126 25.26 -14.55 5.21
N ASP A 127 24.41 -15.53 4.87
CA ASP A 127 24.76 -16.61 3.92
C ASP A 127 24.79 -16.13 2.45
N ARG A 128 24.51 -14.86 2.19
CA ARG A 128 24.38 -14.27 0.85
C ARG A 128 25.25 -13.05 0.61
N VAL A 129 26.08 -12.69 1.59
CA VAL A 129 26.89 -11.46 1.55
C VAL A 129 27.76 -11.37 0.30
N ASP A 130 28.31 -12.51 -0.14
CA ASP A 130 29.18 -12.63 -1.31
C ASP A 130 28.43 -13.02 -2.60
N GLN A 131 27.11 -13.22 -2.53
CA GLN A 131 26.29 -13.54 -3.70
C GLN A 131 26.02 -12.28 -4.53
N LEU A 132 26.10 -12.37 -5.86
CA LEU A 132 25.75 -11.28 -6.75
C LEU A 132 24.27 -10.91 -6.62
N ALA A 133 23.98 -9.62 -6.57
CA ALA A 133 22.59 -9.14 -6.42
C ALA A 133 21.70 -9.56 -7.61
N GLY A 134 22.28 -9.71 -8.81
CA GLY A 134 21.58 -10.21 -9.99
C GLY A 134 21.06 -11.63 -9.85
N GLU A 135 21.74 -12.49 -9.09
CA GLU A 135 21.42 -13.90 -8.88
C GLU A 135 20.40 -14.14 -7.77
N LEU A 136 20.03 -13.10 -7.02
CA LEU A 136 19.05 -13.21 -5.95
C LEU A 136 17.64 -13.47 -6.52
N SER A 137 16.85 -14.29 -5.82
CA SER A 137 15.41 -14.39 -6.08
C SER A 137 14.71 -13.07 -5.75
N GLY A 138 13.47 -12.88 -6.26
CA GLY A 138 12.71 -11.65 -6.04
C GLY A 138 12.59 -11.27 -4.56
N GLY A 139 12.28 -12.21 -3.69
CA GLY A 139 12.17 -11.95 -2.24
C GLY A 139 13.50 -11.49 -1.61
N TRP A 140 14.62 -12.08 -2.02
CA TRP A 140 15.95 -11.68 -1.55
C TRP A 140 16.36 -10.31 -2.11
N LYS A 141 16.00 -9.99 -3.36
CA LYS A 141 16.19 -8.65 -3.93
C LYS A 141 15.42 -7.59 -3.14
N GLN A 142 14.17 -7.88 -2.74
CA GLN A 142 13.38 -6.96 -1.92
C GLN A 142 13.97 -6.80 -0.50
N ARG A 143 14.47 -7.89 0.07
CA ARG A 143 15.14 -7.85 1.38
C ARG A 143 16.44 -7.03 1.34
N LEU A 144 17.25 -7.17 0.30
CA LEU A 144 18.41 -6.30 0.07
C LEU A 144 18.02 -4.83 -0.12
N ALA A 145 16.95 -4.57 -0.89
CA ALA A 145 16.45 -3.22 -1.09
C ALA A 145 15.97 -2.57 0.22
N LEU A 146 15.26 -3.33 1.06
CA LEU A 146 14.85 -2.87 2.39
C LEU A 146 16.08 -2.60 3.29
N ALA A 147 17.06 -3.53 3.30
CA ALA A 147 18.31 -3.36 4.04
C ALA A 147 18.99 -2.03 3.71
N ALA A 148 19.12 -1.74 2.42
CA ALA A 148 19.72 -0.51 1.93
C ALA A 148 18.93 0.75 2.33
N CYS A 149 17.58 0.65 2.32
CA CYS A 149 16.71 1.76 2.73
C CYS A 149 16.80 2.10 4.22
N VAL A 150 17.12 1.13 5.09
CA VAL A 150 17.18 1.35 6.55
C VAL A 150 18.60 1.48 7.08
N LEU A 151 19.63 1.25 6.26
CA LEU A 151 21.05 1.24 6.65
C LEU A 151 21.50 2.52 7.35
N HIS A 152 21.01 3.68 6.89
CA HIS A 152 21.33 5.00 7.45
C HIS A 152 20.39 5.43 8.59
N LYS A 153 19.57 4.49 9.12
CA LYS A 153 18.62 4.69 10.22
C LYS A 153 17.64 5.83 9.97
N PRO A 154 16.85 5.78 8.90
CA PRO A 154 15.86 6.80 8.59
C PRO A 154 14.76 6.87 9.64
N LYS A 155 14.03 8.00 9.67
CA LYS A 155 12.85 8.19 10.52
C LYS A 155 11.55 7.79 9.81
N LEU A 156 11.58 7.74 8.48
CA LEU A 156 10.44 7.43 7.63
C LEU A 156 10.87 6.54 6.47
N LEU A 157 10.13 5.46 6.24
CA LEU A 157 10.21 4.65 5.03
C LEU A 157 9.08 5.01 4.08
N LEU A 158 9.44 5.22 2.82
CA LEU A 158 8.52 5.41 1.71
C LEU A 158 8.72 4.24 0.74
N LEU A 159 7.76 3.31 0.70
CA LEU A 159 7.88 2.05 -0.05
C LEU A 159 6.87 2.04 -1.21
N ASP A 160 7.37 1.92 -2.43
CA ASP A 160 6.53 1.95 -3.63
C ASP A 160 6.36 0.52 -4.19
N GLU A 161 5.23 -0.12 -3.83
CA GLU A 161 4.87 -1.50 -4.19
C GLU A 161 6.00 -2.52 -3.89
N PRO A 162 6.51 -2.57 -2.64
CA PRO A 162 7.76 -3.26 -2.30
C PRO A 162 7.70 -4.77 -2.50
N THR A 163 6.53 -5.38 -2.55
CA THR A 163 6.34 -6.83 -2.63
C THR A 163 5.72 -7.28 -3.96
N ALA A 164 5.69 -6.37 -4.96
CA ALA A 164 5.18 -6.71 -6.29
C ALA A 164 6.01 -7.82 -6.93
N GLY A 165 5.34 -8.90 -7.36
CA GLY A 165 5.99 -10.05 -7.99
C GLY A 165 6.78 -10.98 -7.05
N VAL A 166 6.58 -10.85 -5.74
CA VAL A 166 7.18 -11.70 -4.71
C VAL A 166 6.21 -12.80 -4.30
N ASP A 167 6.72 -13.99 -4.03
CA ASP A 167 5.91 -15.11 -3.54
C ASP A 167 5.31 -14.83 -2.15
N ALA A 168 4.26 -15.58 -1.79
CA ALA A 168 3.49 -15.34 -0.57
C ALA A 168 4.31 -15.50 0.73
N LYS A 169 5.32 -16.40 0.74
CA LYS A 169 6.18 -16.61 1.91
C LYS A 169 7.11 -15.42 2.11
N ALA A 170 7.84 -15.02 1.05
CA ALA A 170 8.76 -13.90 1.11
C ALA A 170 8.03 -12.57 1.38
N ARG A 171 6.79 -12.42 0.86
CA ARG A 171 5.93 -11.28 1.18
C ARG A 171 5.59 -11.22 2.67
N ARG A 172 5.21 -12.35 3.28
CA ARG A 172 4.92 -12.41 4.74
C ARG A 172 6.14 -12.02 5.55
N GLU A 173 7.31 -12.62 5.26
CA GLU A 173 8.57 -12.31 5.95
C GLU A 173 8.98 -10.83 5.81
N PHE A 174 8.74 -10.22 4.65
CA PHE A 174 8.97 -8.79 4.43
C PHE A 174 8.08 -7.91 5.33
N TRP A 175 6.79 -8.26 5.43
CA TRP A 175 5.86 -7.54 6.29
C TRP A 175 6.16 -7.72 7.77
N ASP A 176 6.62 -8.90 8.18
CA ASP A 176 7.02 -9.15 9.57
C ASP A 176 8.22 -8.24 9.93
N LEU A 177 9.22 -8.10 9.06
CA LEU A 177 10.32 -7.13 9.23
C LEU A 177 9.83 -5.67 9.33
N LEU A 178 8.84 -5.28 8.52
CA LEU A 178 8.27 -3.93 8.61
C LEU A 178 7.57 -3.69 9.95
N HIS A 179 6.81 -4.67 10.45
CA HIS A 179 6.15 -4.56 11.75
C HIS A 179 7.15 -4.46 12.90
N ASP A 180 8.22 -5.25 12.87
CA ASP A 180 9.29 -5.17 13.87
C ASP A 180 9.92 -3.78 13.89
N MET A 181 10.24 -3.21 12.73
CA MET A 181 10.80 -1.87 12.63
C MET A 181 9.82 -0.78 13.07
N ALA A 182 8.55 -0.90 12.75
CA ALA A 182 7.52 0.04 13.20
C ALA A 182 7.33 -0.03 14.71
N GLY A 183 7.41 -1.24 15.31
CA GLY A 183 7.42 -1.45 16.76
C GLY A 183 8.60 -0.75 17.47
N GLU A 184 9.71 -0.56 16.76
CA GLU A 184 10.87 0.24 17.21
C GLU A 184 10.70 1.76 16.99
N GLY A 185 9.57 2.20 16.43
CA GLY A 185 9.23 3.62 16.22
C GLY A 185 9.47 4.13 14.80
N LEU A 186 9.84 3.27 13.83
CA LEU A 186 9.98 3.67 12.44
C LEU A 186 8.59 3.93 11.82
N THR A 187 8.41 5.06 11.15
CA THR A 187 7.19 5.36 10.41
C THR A 187 7.29 4.79 9.00
N VAL A 188 6.20 4.22 8.49
CA VAL A 188 6.18 3.61 7.15
C VAL A 188 4.97 4.10 6.35
N LEU A 189 5.20 4.60 5.15
CA LEU A 189 4.18 4.79 4.13
C LEU A 189 4.44 3.78 3.01
N VAL A 190 3.57 2.81 2.84
CA VAL A 190 3.72 1.74 1.85
C VAL A 190 2.61 1.80 0.81
N SER A 191 2.97 1.96 -0.47
CA SER A 191 1.98 1.81 -1.53
C SER A 191 1.78 0.33 -1.87
N THR A 192 0.53 -0.04 -2.04
CA THR A 192 0.15 -1.39 -2.48
C THR A 192 -1.17 -1.37 -3.23
N HIS A 193 -1.43 -2.43 -3.97
CA HIS A 193 -2.73 -2.74 -4.55
C HIS A 193 -3.27 -4.09 -4.05
N TYR A 194 -2.57 -4.73 -3.09
CA TYR A 194 -2.97 -5.99 -2.46
C TYR A 194 -3.77 -5.72 -1.19
N MET A 195 -4.95 -6.36 -1.06
CA MET A 195 -5.85 -6.15 0.08
C MET A 195 -5.35 -6.83 1.35
N ASP A 196 -4.71 -7.99 1.22
CA ASP A 196 -4.05 -8.70 2.32
C ASP A 196 -2.92 -7.87 2.96
N GLU A 197 -2.26 -7.02 2.19
CA GLU A 197 -1.29 -6.06 2.70
C GLU A 197 -1.96 -4.86 3.38
N ALA A 198 -3.06 -4.36 2.81
CA ALA A 198 -3.84 -3.29 3.40
C ALA A 198 -4.34 -3.62 4.81
N GLN A 199 -4.77 -4.88 5.03
CA GLN A 199 -5.19 -5.37 6.34
C GLN A 199 -4.08 -5.41 7.39
N ARG A 200 -2.80 -5.40 6.97
CA ARG A 200 -1.64 -5.35 7.85
C ARG A 200 -1.24 -3.92 8.26
N CYS A 201 -1.82 -2.91 7.65
CA CYS A 201 -1.56 -1.51 7.96
C CYS A 201 -2.39 -1.05 9.17
N GLY A 202 -1.81 -0.19 10.01
CA GLY A 202 -2.55 0.45 11.10
C GLY A 202 -3.57 1.47 10.59
N ARG A 203 -3.27 2.08 9.44
CA ARG A 203 -4.14 3.03 8.73
C ARG A 203 -4.02 2.82 7.23
N ILE A 204 -5.10 3.07 6.52
CA ILE A 204 -5.14 3.01 5.06
C ILE A 204 -5.67 4.31 4.47
N VAL A 205 -5.15 4.65 3.31
CA VAL A 205 -5.57 5.79 2.49
C VAL A 205 -5.78 5.30 1.06
N TYR A 206 -6.99 5.38 0.56
CA TYR A 206 -7.32 4.91 -0.79
C TYR A 206 -7.37 6.08 -1.78
N LEU A 207 -6.55 5.95 -2.83
CA LEU A 207 -6.48 6.89 -3.94
C LEU A 207 -7.25 6.40 -5.16
N SER A 208 -8.06 7.29 -5.73
CA SER A 208 -8.61 7.15 -7.08
C SER A 208 -8.48 8.47 -7.83
N ASP A 209 -8.03 8.41 -9.08
CA ASP A 209 -7.91 9.58 -9.97
C ASP A 209 -7.20 10.80 -9.33
N GLY A 210 -6.13 10.52 -8.57
CA GLY A 210 -5.31 11.55 -7.93
C GLY A 210 -5.89 12.14 -6.65
N LYS A 211 -7.01 11.63 -6.15
CA LYS A 211 -7.70 12.11 -4.93
C LYS A 211 -7.81 11.03 -3.88
N ILE A 212 -7.80 11.42 -2.62
CA ILE A 212 -8.16 10.53 -1.52
C ILE A 212 -9.68 10.37 -1.50
N VAL A 213 -10.14 9.12 -1.59
CA VAL A 213 -11.57 8.76 -1.58
C VAL A 213 -12.02 8.35 -0.18
N VAL A 214 -11.20 7.57 0.51
CA VAL A 214 -11.46 7.11 1.88
C VAL A 214 -10.15 6.93 2.62
N GLN A 215 -10.16 7.14 3.93
CA GLN A 215 -9.04 6.90 4.83
C GLN A 215 -9.56 6.55 6.23
N GLY A 216 -8.80 5.73 6.95
CA GLY A 216 -9.11 5.29 8.31
C GLY A 216 -8.33 4.03 8.65
N THR A 217 -8.60 3.39 9.78
CA THR A 217 -8.14 2.02 10.01
C THR A 217 -8.85 1.06 9.04
N PRO A 218 -8.27 -0.13 8.75
CA PRO A 218 -8.95 -1.13 7.92
C PRO A 218 -10.40 -1.39 8.36
N ASP A 219 -10.62 -1.52 9.67
CA ASP A 219 -11.94 -1.76 10.25
C ASP A 219 -12.89 -0.56 10.09
N GLU A 220 -12.40 0.67 10.30
CA GLU A 220 -13.21 1.88 10.09
C GLU A 220 -13.64 2.01 8.63
N VAL A 221 -12.75 1.71 7.69
CA VAL A 221 -13.06 1.77 6.25
C VAL A 221 -14.06 0.68 5.86
N ALA A 222 -13.88 -0.53 6.36
CA ALA A 222 -14.79 -1.64 6.08
C ALA A 222 -16.20 -1.35 6.63
N HIS A 223 -16.33 -1.07 7.92
CA HIS A 223 -17.62 -0.84 8.58
C HIS A 223 -18.26 0.52 8.22
N GLY A 224 -17.45 1.55 7.97
CA GLY A 224 -17.91 2.89 7.59
C GLY A 224 -18.40 2.99 6.14
N SER A 225 -18.22 1.94 5.34
CA SER A 225 -18.63 1.91 3.93
C SER A 225 -20.14 1.99 3.72
N GLY A 226 -20.94 1.57 4.72
CA GLY A 226 -22.39 1.40 4.60
C GLY A 226 -22.81 0.21 3.73
N LEU A 227 -21.86 -0.63 3.29
CA LEU A 227 -22.16 -1.84 2.54
C LEU A 227 -22.83 -2.89 3.42
N VAL A 228 -23.78 -3.59 2.84
CA VAL A 228 -24.34 -4.83 3.37
C VAL A 228 -23.78 -5.97 2.52
N THR A 229 -23.21 -6.98 3.18
CA THR A 229 -22.59 -8.11 2.50
C THR A 229 -23.24 -9.42 2.92
N TYR A 230 -23.56 -10.26 1.95
CA TYR A 230 -24.02 -11.63 2.16
C TYR A 230 -23.04 -12.61 1.53
N THR A 231 -22.81 -13.73 2.21
CA THR A 231 -22.03 -14.85 1.68
C THR A 231 -22.84 -16.14 1.67
N ALA A 232 -22.58 -16.98 0.71
CA ALA A 232 -23.10 -18.32 0.65
C ALA A 232 -22.06 -19.29 0.09
N THR A 233 -22.08 -20.55 0.57
CA THR A 233 -21.16 -21.60 0.13
C THR A 233 -21.94 -22.69 -0.62
N GLY A 234 -21.40 -23.18 -1.72
CA GLY A 234 -21.99 -24.29 -2.44
C GLY A 234 -21.37 -24.50 -3.83
N PRO A 235 -21.68 -25.64 -4.47
CA PRO A 235 -21.10 -26.02 -5.75
C PRO A 235 -21.48 -25.05 -6.90
N ASP A 236 -22.59 -24.31 -6.73
CA ASP A 236 -23.12 -23.39 -7.75
C ASP A 236 -22.72 -21.92 -7.50
N ALA A 237 -21.73 -21.66 -6.59
CA ALA A 237 -21.31 -20.31 -6.22
C ALA A 237 -20.93 -19.45 -7.44
N ASP A 238 -20.17 -19.99 -8.38
CA ASP A 238 -19.79 -19.31 -9.62
C ASP A 238 -20.99 -18.95 -10.51
N ALA A 239 -21.95 -19.86 -10.64
CA ALA A 239 -23.15 -19.62 -11.46
C ALA A 239 -24.04 -18.56 -10.78
N ALA A 240 -24.18 -18.61 -9.46
CA ALA A 240 -24.91 -17.62 -8.68
C ALA A 240 -24.27 -16.23 -8.79
N ALA A 241 -22.95 -16.12 -8.61
CA ALA A 241 -22.23 -14.85 -8.73
C ALA A 241 -22.44 -14.18 -10.09
N ARG A 242 -22.33 -14.95 -11.19
CA ARG A 242 -22.57 -14.42 -12.56
C ARG A 242 -23.97 -13.87 -12.75
N LYS A 243 -24.99 -14.54 -12.21
CA LYS A 243 -26.39 -14.10 -12.32
C LYS A 243 -26.66 -12.89 -11.43
N LEU A 244 -26.22 -12.96 -10.16
CA LEU A 244 -26.45 -11.90 -9.17
C LEU A 244 -25.75 -10.58 -9.54
N ARG A 245 -24.61 -10.62 -10.24
CA ARG A 245 -23.86 -9.42 -10.63
C ARG A 245 -24.67 -8.40 -11.42
N ASN A 246 -25.67 -8.86 -12.16
CA ASN A 246 -26.50 -7.99 -13.01
C ASN A 246 -27.87 -7.68 -12.38
N MET A 247 -28.10 -8.09 -11.13
CA MET A 247 -29.38 -7.88 -10.46
C MET A 247 -29.43 -6.50 -9.80
N PRO A 248 -30.61 -5.86 -9.76
CA PRO A 248 -30.79 -4.58 -9.08
C PRO A 248 -30.38 -4.66 -7.61
N GLY A 249 -29.59 -3.67 -7.14
CA GLY A 249 -29.10 -3.58 -5.76
C GLY A 249 -27.83 -4.38 -5.48
N VAL A 250 -27.37 -5.23 -6.39
CA VAL A 250 -26.08 -5.90 -6.29
C VAL A 250 -25.02 -5.02 -6.95
N GLU A 251 -24.15 -4.44 -6.14
CA GLU A 251 -23.06 -3.58 -6.61
C GLU A 251 -21.75 -4.35 -6.80
N ALA A 252 -21.57 -5.43 -6.04
CA ALA A 252 -20.48 -6.35 -6.19
C ALA A 252 -20.95 -7.79 -6.04
N ALA A 253 -20.41 -8.70 -6.86
CA ALA A 253 -20.56 -10.14 -6.71
C ALA A 253 -19.24 -10.82 -7.10
N ALA A 254 -18.62 -11.50 -6.13
CA ALA A 254 -17.33 -12.16 -6.28
C ALA A 254 -17.38 -13.58 -5.73
N VAL A 255 -16.48 -14.43 -6.21
CA VAL A 255 -16.33 -15.80 -5.74
C VAL A 255 -14.98 -15.95 -5.05
N PHE A 256 -14.99 -16.49 -3.84
CA PHE A 256 -13.81 -16.78 -3.04
C PHE A 256 -13.78 -18.29 -2.72
N GLY A 257 -13.00 -19.04 -3.47
CA GLY A 257 -12.98 -20.50 -3.37
C GLY A 257 -14.33 -21.11 -3.71
N SER A 258 -15.02 -21.70 -2.72
CA SER A 258 -16.37 -22.28 -2.86
C SER A 258 -17.49 -21.36 -2.38
N SER A 259 -17.15 -20.13 -1.97
CA SER A 259 -18.10 -19.15 -1.44
C SER A 259 -18.37 -18.06 -2.46
N VAL A 260 -19.61 -17.60 -2.55
CA VAL A 260 -20.02 -16.40 -3.27
C VAL A 260 -20.28 -15.28 -2.26
N HIS A 261 -19.72 -14.11 -2.50
CA HIS A 261 -19.99 -12.88 -1.77
C HIS A 261 -20.74 -11.92 -2.66
N ILE A 262 -21.75 -11.29 -2.11
CA ILE A 262 -22.44 -10.16 -2.75
C ILE A 262 -22.49 -8.97 -1.80
N ALA A 263 -22.33 -7.78 -2.34
CA ALA A 263 -22.38 -6.55 -1.58
C ALA A 263 -23.20 -5.47 -2.29
N GLY A 264 -23.81 -4.57 -1.53
CA GLY A 264 -24.54 -3.43 -2.03
C GLY A 264 -25.02 -2.52 -0.91
N MET A 265 -25.54 -1.36 -1.27
CA MET A 265 -26.02 -0.34 -0.31
C MET A 265 -27.48 -0.55 0.13
N ASP A 266 -28.26 -1.27 -0.66
CA ASP A 266 -29.68 -1.50 -0.40
C ASP A 266 -29.91 -2.94 0.06
N ARG A 267 -30.08 -3.11 1.39
CA ARG A 267 -30.35 -4.40 2.03
C ARG A 267 -31.57 -5.12 1.42
N ALA A 268 -32.67 -4.41 1.21
CA ALA A 268 -33.92 -5.01 0.73
C ALA A 268 -33.78 -5.50 -0.73
N ALA A 269 -33.03 -4.75 -1.55
CA ALA A 269 -32.73 -5.16 -2.91
C ALA A 269 -31.81 -6.40 -2.93
N LEU A 270 -30.78 -6.48 -2.07
CA LEU A 270 -29.91 -7.64 -1.92
C LEU A 270 -30.70 -8.87 -1.46
N GLU A 271 -31.50 -8.76 -0.44
CA GLU A 271 -32.36 -9.86 0.06
C GLU A 271 -33.31 -10.38 -1.03
N LYS A 272 -33.88 -9.47 -1.81
CA LYS A 272 -34.71 -9.84 -2.96
C LYS A 272 -33.90 -10.56 -4.05
N ALA A 273 -32.67 -10.11 -4.30
CA ALA A 273 -31.78 -10.74 -5.28
C ALA A 273 -31.43 -12.17 -4.88
N ILE A 274 -31.02 -12.39 -3.62
CA ILE A 274 -30.66 -13.75 -3.12
C ILE A 274 -31.87 -14.69 -2.99
N ALA A 275 -33.07 -14.16 -2.74
CA ALA A 275 -34.29 -14.93 -2.64
C ALA A 275 -34.85 -15.33 -4.01
N SER A 276 -34.34 -14.75 -5.11
CA SER A 276 -34.83 -15.03 -6.45
C SER A 276 -34.41 -16.44 -6.91
N PRO A 277 -35.24 -17.15 -7.71
CA PRO A 277 -34.82 -18.44 -8.28
C PRO A 277 -33.58 -18.36 -9.16
N GLU A 278 -33.33 -17.21 -9.75
CA GLU A 278 -32.21 -16.95 -10.66
C GLU A 278 -30.91 -16.68 -9.92
N GLY A 279 -30.96 -16.10 -8.71
CA GLY A 279 -29.78 -15.73 -7.92
C GLY A 279 -29.47 -16.64 -6.75
N GLY A 280 -30.50 -17.20 -6.10
CA GLY A 280 -30.36 -17.94 -4.84
C GLY A 280 -30.08 -19.42 -4.97
N GLY A 281 -30.61 -20.07 -6.03
CA GLY A 281 -30.32 -21.47 -6.41
C GLY A 281 -30.22 -22.54 -5.33
N GLY A 282 -30.83 -22.33 -4.13
CA GLY A 282 -30.71 -23.25 -3.01
C GLY A 282 -29.46 -23.03 -2.13
N LEU A 283 -28.69 -21.99 -2.35
CA LEU A 283 -27.58 -21.61 -1.49
C LEU A 283 -28.09 -21.06 -0.15
N LYS A 284 -27.37 -21.34 0.93
CA LYS A 284 -27.66 -20.79 2.25
C LYS A 284 -26.89 -19.51 2.46
N TRP A 285 -27.59 -18.39 2.42
CA TRP A 285 -27.02 -17.06 2.60
C TRP A 285 -26.93 -16.66 4.06
N HIS A 286 -25.82 -16.04 4.42
CA HIS A 286 -25.57 -15.45 5.72
C HIS A 286 -25.08 -14.02 5.53
N GLU A 287 -25.59 -13.11 6.33
CA GLU A 287 -25.04 -11.77 6.41
C GLU A 287 -23.70 -11.80 7.12
N VAL A 288 -22.71 -11.10 6.57
CA VAL A 288 -21.36 -10.95 7.14
C VAL A 288 -20.97 -9.49 7.16
N ALA A 289 -20.01 -9.14 8.01
CA ALA A 289 -19.42 -7.82 7.96
C ALA A 289 -18.71 -7.62 6.60
N PRO A 290 -18.81 -6.43 5.99
CA PRO A 290 -18.09 -6.15 4.75
C PRO A 290 -16.57 -6.22 4.99
N GLU A 291 -15.86 -6.82 4.04
CA GLU A 291 -14.40 -6.85 4.03
C GLU A 291 -13.85 -5.68 3.19
N LEU A 292 -12.57 -5.35 3.37
CA LEU A 292 -11.94 -4.30 2.57
C LEU A 292 -12.08 -4.54 1.06
N GLU A 293 -12.01 -5.81 0.64
CA GLU A 293 -12.18 -6.18 -0.77
C GLU A 293 -13.54 -5.79 -1.31
N ASP A 294 -14.63 -5.99 -0.54
CA ASP A 294 -15.98 -5.58 -0.92
C ASP A 294 -16.06 -4.07 -1.12
N VAL A 295 -15.45 -3.32 -0.19
CA VAL A 295 -15.41 -1.85 -0.25
C VAL A 295 -14.68 -1.36 -1.48
N PHE A 296 -13.52 -1.95 -1.78
CA PHE A 296 -12.73 -1.50 -2.93
C PHE A 296 -13.36 -1.90 -4.27
N ILE A 297 -13.96 -3.09 -4.38
CA ILE A 297 -14.75 -3.46 -5.55
C ILE A 297 -15.88 -2.46 -5.77
N HIS A 298 -16.59 -2.09 -4.71
CA HIS A 298 -17.63 -1.08 -4.76
C HIS A 298 -17.10 0.30 -5.19
N LEU A 299 -15.99 0.77 -4.61
CA LEU A 299 -15.37 2.06 -4.97
C LEU A 299 -14.88 2.08 -6.43
N LEU A 300 -14.36 0.96 -6.93
CA LEU A 300 -13.91 0.82 -8.32
C LEU A 300 -15.07 0.73 -9.31
N SER A 301 -16.23 0.21 -8.90
CA SER A 301 -17.42 0.08 -9.76
C SER A 301 -18.15 1.41 -9.98
N LYS A 302 -17.94 2.40 -9.09
CA LYS A 302 -18.51 3.74 -9.26
C LYS A 302 -17.70 4.51 -10.31
N PRO A 303 -18.31 4.92 -11.43
CA PRO A 303 -17.65 5.85 -12.32
C PRO A 303 -17.28 7.10 -11.52
N ALA A 304 -16.05 7.58 -11.67
CA ALA A 304 -15.63 8.84 -11.05
C ALA A 304 -16.69 9.89 -11.37
N LYS A 305 -17.41 10.36 -10.35
CA LYS A 305 -18.38 11.44 -10.55
C LYS A 305 -17.59 12.59 -11.14
N ALA A 306 -17.88 12.91 -12.41
CA ALA A 306 -17.42 14.14 -13.02
C ALA A 306 -17.81 15.27 -12.06
N ALA A 307 -16.79 15.90 -11.49
CA ALA A 307 -16.99 17.09 -10.68
C ALA A 307 -17.56 18.17 -11.63
N SER A 308 -18.85 18.42 -11.49
CA SER A 308 -19.51 19.61 -12.07
C SER A 308 -19.04 20.85 -11.34
#